data_b0c829d24295612adc9f92daf543f3c3
#
_entry.id   b0c829d24295612adc9f92daf543f3c3
#
_cell.length_a   1.000
_cell.length_b   1.000
_cell.length_c   1.000
_cell.angle_alpha   90.00
_cell.angle_beta   90.00
_cell.angle_gamma   90.00
#
_symmetry.space_group_name_H-M   'P 1'
#
loop_
_entity.id
_entity.type
_entity.pdbx_description
1 polymer ?
#
loop_
_entity_poly.entity_id
_entity_poly.type
_entity_poly.pdbx_seq_one_letter_code
_entity_poly.pdbx_strand_id
1 'polypeptide(L)'
;VAFDQEIVIEQPWTDWAGREQSQMIGRPVSFHAMRGIAAHSNGLHTCRAIHVLQMLLGSIDCPGGFRYKPPFPRPVPPLGPPAGKPGEVVAGQPLPGSPLGFPRGPEDLLVDADGLPLRIDKAYSWAAPLAAHGLMHTVIRNAWQGDPYPIDTLLLFMSNMSWNSAMNVQGTTDMLTDKDAASGEYRIPHIIYSDAFHSEMV
;
A
#
# COMPACT_ATOMS: atom_id res chain seq x y z
N VAL A 1 20.04 -20.13 15.99
CA VAL A 1 19.79 -19.09 17.00
C VAL A 1 18.29 -18.85 17.12
N ALA A 2 17.60 -18.41 16.08
CA ALA A 2 16.17 -18.05 16.17
C ALA A 2 15.26 -19.21 16.58
N PHE A 3 15.60 -20.42 16.24
CA PHE A 3 14.82 -21.62 16.54
C PHE A 3 15.31 -22.36 17.79
N ASP A 4 16.61 -22.39 18.00
CA ASP A 4 17.22 -23.20 19.05
C ASP A 4 17.22 -22.52 20.44
N GLN A 5 17.02 -21.20 20.48
CA GLN A 5 16.97 -20.47 21.74
C GLN A 5 15.53 -20.24 22.18
N GLU A 6 15.25 -20.66 23.38
CA GLU A 6 13.96 -20.46 24.05
C GLU A 6 14.16 -19.62 25.30
N ILE A 7 13.24 -18.69 25.50
CA ILE A 7 13.14 -17.93 26.76
C ILE A 7 11.99 -18.51 27.53
N VAL A 8 12.26 -19.23 28.62
CA VAL A 8 11.23 -19.76 29.49
C VAL A 8 10.89 -18.73 30.53
N ILE A 9 9.61 -18.34 30.58
CA ILE A 9 9.07 -17.45 31.59
C ILE A 9 8.05 -18.24 32.39
N GLU A 10 8.37 -18.49 33.65
CA GLU A 10 7.50 -19.24 34.58
C GLU A 10 6.38 -18.36 35.12
N GLN A 11 5.42 -18.08 34.23
CA GLN A 11 4.24 -17.29 34.53
C GLN A 11 3.01 -17.98 33.94
N PRO A 12 2.01 -18.30 34.76
CA PRO A 12 0.73 -18.82 34.25
C PRO A 12 0.05 -17.82 33.32
N TRP A 13 -0.50 -18.32 32.22
CA TRP A 13 -1.23 -17.50 31.25
C TRP A 13 -2.24 -18.36 30.48
N THR A 14 -3.21 -17.71 29.86
CA THR A 14 -4.21 -18.35 29.02
C THR A 14 -3.85 -18.14 27.55
N ASP A 15 -3.74 -19.20 26.78
CA ASP A 15 -3.42 -19.12 25.37
C ASP A 15 -4.65 -18.68 24.53
N TRP A 16 -4.42 -18.44 23.23
CA TRP A 16 -5.47 -18.01 22.29
C TRP A 16 -6.60 -19.02 22.11
N ALA A 17 -6.40 -20.28 22.46
CA ALA A 17 -7.42 -21.34 22.44
C ALA A 17 -8.14 -21.47 23.79
N GLY A 18 -7.85 -20.58 24.76
CA GLY A 18 -8.45 -20.59 26.08
C GLY A 18 -7.86 -21.65 27.04
N ARG A 19 -6.67 -22.19 26.75
CA ARG A 19 -6.03 -23.21 27.59
C ARG A 19 -5.08 -22.56 28.58
N GLU A 20 -5.14 -23.00 29.83
CA GLU A 20 -4.20 -22.59 30.86
C GLU A 20 -2.82 -23.20 30.61
N GLN A 21 -1.81 -22.38 30.60
CA GLN A 21 -0.42 -22.75 30.47
C GLN A 21 0.35 -22.34 31.74
N SER A 22 1.24 -23.20 32.23
CA SER A 22 2.04 -22.91 33.42
C SER A 22 3.23 -21.98 33.15
N GLN A 23 3.67 -21.95 31.90
CA GLN A 23 4.82 -21.17 31.48
C GLN A 23 4.59 -20.60 30.08
N MET A 24 5.31 -19.55 29.75
CA MET A 24 5.34 -18.95 28.41
C MET A 24 6.72 -19.20 27.78
N ILE A 25 6.72 -19.65 26.54
CA ILE A 25 7.95 -19.83 25.76
C ILE A 25 8.13 -18.64 24.84
N GLY A 26 9.21 -17.90 25.04
CA GLY A 26 9.63 -16.81 24.16
C GLY A 26 10.60 -17.26 23.09
N ARG A 27 10.69 -16.47 22.01
CA ARG A 27 11.67 -16.63 20.94
C ARG A 27 12.40 -15.30 20.76
N PRO A 28 13.74 -15.27 20.86
CA PRO A 28 14.51 -14.02 20.92
C PRO A 28 14.77 -13.40 19.55
N VAL A 29 13.94 -13.68 18.54
CA VAL A 29 14.09 -13.15 17.19
C VAL A 29 12.77 -12.60 16.67
N SER A 30 12.83 -11.35 16.22
CA SER A 30 11.71 -10.65 15.61
C SER A 30 12.16 -9.99 14.31
N PHE A 31 11.34 -10.10 13.27
CA PHE A 31 11.57 -9.44 11.99
C PHE A 31 10.52 -8.35 11.79
N HIS A 32 10.97 -7.16 11.46
CA HIS A 32 10.09 -6.03 11.20
C HIS A 32 10.24 -5.60 9.74
N ALA A 33 9.11 -5.50 9.06
CA ALA A 33 9.04 -5.00 7.71
C ALA A 33 8.19 -3.72 7.71
N MET A 34 8.71 -2.68 7.11
CA MET A 34 8.03 -1.39 6.97
C MET A 34 8.14 -0.86 5.54
N ARG A 35 7.98 0.43 5.38
CA ARG A 35 7.87 1.11 4.09
C ARG A 35 8.97 0.74 3.09
N GLY A 36 10.22 0.64 3.51
CA GLY A 36 11.31 0.35 2.60
C GLY A 36 11.09 -0.95 1.82
N ILE A 37 10.80 -2.03 2.55
CA ILE A 37 10.62 -3.35 1.95
C ILE A 37 9.24 -3.51 1.29
N ALA A 38 8.24 -2.77 1.76
CA ALA A 38 6.89 -2.81 1.21
C ALA A 38 6.71 -1.90 -0.03
N ALA A 39 7.62 -0.97 -0.27
CA ALA A 39 7.52 0.03 -1.34
C ALA A 39 8.05 -0.48 -2.70
N HIS A 40 7.83 -1.74 -3.00
CA HIS A 40 8.20 -2.39 -4.25
C HIS A 40 6.98 -3.00 -4.92
N SER A 41 7.08 -3.29 -6.21
CA SER A 41 6.00 -3.94 -6.96
C SER A 41 5.55 -5.28 -6.37
N ASN A 42 6.46 -6.00 -5.71
CA ASN A 42 6.21 -7.25 -5.00
C ASN A 42 6.18 -7.10 -3.46
N GLY A 43 6.04 -5.86 -2.97
CA GLY A 43 6.14 -5.54 -1.54
C GLY A 43 5.19 -6.33 -0.65
N LEU A 44 3.96 -6.53 -1.09
CA LEU A 44 2.99 -7.37 -0.38
C LEU A 44 3.51 -8.79 -0.17
N HIS A 45 4.01 -9.43 -1.22
CA HIS A 45 4.51 -10.80 -1.15
C HIS A 45 5.81 -10.90 -0.35
N THR A 46 6.66 -9.88 -0.41
CA THR A 46 7.88 -9.81 0.41
C THR A 46 7.53 -9.71 1.90
N CYS A 47 6.61 -8.82 2.28
CA CYS A 47 6.14 -8.74 3.66
C CYS A 47 5.46 -10.04 4.10
N ARG A 48 4.65 -10.66 3.24
CA ARG A 48 4.04 -11.96 3.51
C ARG A 48 5.08 -13.05 3.76
N ALA A 49 6.15 -13.11 2.96
CA ALA A 49 7.22 -14.08 3.15
C ALA A 49 7.90 -13.92 4.51
N ILE A 50 8.15 -12.67 4.95
CA ILE A 50 8.70 -12.38 6.27
C ILE A 50 7.74 -12.85 7.39
N HIS A 51 6.45 -12.61 7.24
CA HIS A 51 5.47 -13.07 8.22
C HIS A 51 5.35 -14.61 8.25
N VAL A 52 5.41 -15.27 7.12
CA VAL A 52 5.45 -16.73 7.05
C VAL A 52 6.70 -17.27 7.75
N LEU A 53 7.85 -16.64 7.56
CA LEU A 53 9.07 -17.01 8.28
C LEU A 53 8.88 -16.90 9.81
N GLN A 54 8.28 -15.83 10.29
CA GLN A 54 7.98 -15.66 11.72
C GLN A 54 7.02 -16.72 12.25
N MET A 55 6.01 -17.11 11.46
CA MET A 55 5.12 -18.22 11.80
C MET A 55 5.87 -19.56 11.92
N LEU A 56 6.74 -19.87 10.96
CA LEU A 56 7.53 -21.09 10.96
C LEU A 56 8.53 -21.15 12.14
N LEU A 57 9.03 -20.00 12.58
CA LEU A 57 9.90 -19.90 13.75
C LEU A 57 9.14 -19.90 15.08
N GLY A 58 7.81 -19.83 15.06
CA GLY A 58 7.00 -19.73 16.28
C GLY A 58 7.24 -18.42 17.04
N SER A 59 7.64 -17.35 16.35
CA SER A 59 8.01 -16.08 16.98
C SER A 59 6.91 -15.03 16.97
N ILE A 60 5.65 -15.43 16.73
CA ILE A 60 4.51 -14.50 16.76
C ILE A 60 3.85 -14.52 18.14
N ASP A 61 3.59 -13.31 18.67
CA ASP A 61 2.93 -13.06 19.95
C ASP A 61 3.55 -13.80 21.15
N CYS A 62 4.84 -14.05 21.09
CA CYS A 62 5.60 -14.57 22.21
C CYS A 62 6.68 -13.57 22.66
N PRO A 63 7.17 -13.67 23.91
CA PRO A 63 8.22 -12.79 24.40
C PRO A 63 9.48 -12.86 23.52
N GLY A 64 10.02 -11.69 23.15
CA GLY A 64 11.17 -11.56 22.24
C GLY A 64 10.83 -11.68 20.76
N GLY A 65 9.64 -12.12 20.42
CA GLY A 65 9.16 -12.27 19.06
C GLY A 65 8.39 -11.05 18.52
N PHE A 66 7.73 -11.24 17.39
CA PHE A 66 6.92 -10.22 16.73
C PHE A 66 5.55 -10.07 17.39
N ARG A 67 5.14 -8.86 17.72
CA ARG A 67 3.80 -8.56 18.23
C ARG A 67 2.84 -8.36 17.08
N TYR A 68 1.79 -9.16 17.08
CA TYR A 68 0.70 -9.02 16.13
C TYR A 68 -0.11 -7.75 16.37
N LYS A 69 -0.40 -7.42 17.62
CA LYS A 69 -1.15 -6.23 18.00
C LYS A 69 -0.22 -5.16 18.58
N PRO A 70 -0.21 -3.95 18.03
CA PRO A 70 0.59 -2.87 18.61
C PRO A 70 0.15 -2.58 20.06
N PRO A 71 1.09 -2.26 20.95
CA PRO A 71 0.80 -2.01 22.37
C PRO A 71 -0.04 -0.75 22.61
N PHE A 72 -0.11 0.13 21.61
CA PHE A 72 -0.88 1.38 21.72
C PHE A 72 -2.04 1.37 20.73
N PRO A 73 -3.29 1.62 21.22
CA PRO A 73 -4.38 1.87 20.32
C PRO A 73 -4.03 3.14 19.51
N ARG A 74 -3.82 2.99 18.23
CA ARG A 74 -3.76 4.14 17.34
C ARG A 74 -5.19 4.54 17.00
N PRO A 75 -5.53 5.84 17.06
CA PRO A 75 -6.77 6.28 16.46
C PRO A 75 -6.74 5.85 14.98
N VAL A 76 -7.62 4.95 14.65
CA VAL A 76 -7.83 4.57 13.27
C VAL A 76 -8.53 5.74 12.62
N PRO A 77 -8.08 6.27 11.47
CA PRO A 77 -8.86 7.25 10.71
C PRO A 77 -10.28 6.72 10.54
N PRO A 78 -11.28 7.58 10.48
CA PRO A 78 -12.66 7.11 10.32
C PRO A 78 -12.71 6.16 9.14
N LEU A 79 -12.91 4.89 9.44
CA LEU A 79 -13.05 3.81 8.48
C LEU A 79 -14.47 3.91 7.90
N GLY A 80 -14.67 4.92 7.07
CA GLY A 80 -15.83 4.99 6.22
C GLY A 80 -15.50 4.44 4.83
N PRO A 81 -16.46 3.91 4.10
CA PRO A 81 -16.32 3.72 2.67
C PRO A 81 -15.96 5.06 2.03
N PRO A 82 -15.34 5.07 0.83
CA PRO A 82 -15.15 6.29 0.06
C PRO A 82 -16.47 7.06 -0.09
N ALA A 83 -16.38 8.40 -0.17
CA ALA A 83 -17.56 9.22 -0.40
C ALA A 83 -18.19 8.90 -1.76
N GLY A 84 -19.51 8.87 -1.79
CA GLY A 84 -20.29 8.50 -2.97
C GLY A 84 -20.62 7.01 -3.03
N LYS A 85 -21.47 6.66 -4.00
CA LYS A 85 -21.82 5.26 -4.29
C LYS A 85 -21.34 4.90 -5.69
N PRO A 86 -20.92 3.65 -5.90
CA PRO A 86 -20.55 3.17 -7.23
C PRO A 86 -21.68 3.46 -8.25
N GLY A 87 -21.32 3.98 -9.42
CA GLY A 87 -22.26 4.33 -10.48
C GLY A 87 -23.03 5.65 -10.29
N GLU A 88 -22.95 6.30 -9.13
CA GLU A 88 -23.60 7.59 -8.88
C GLU A 88 -22.62 8.78 -8.94
N VAL A 89 -21.35 8.51 -9.11
CA VAL A 89 -20.31 9.54 -9.14
C VAL A 89 -20.20 10.11 -10.55
N VAL A 90 -20.23 11.44 -10.64
CA VAL A 90 -20.09 12.18 -11.91
C VAL A 90 -18.69 12.77 -11.97
N ALA A 91 -17.97 12.51 -13.06
CA ALA A 91 -16.63 13.08 -13.27
C ALA A 91 -16.69 14.62 -13.22
N GLY A 92 -15.70 15.22 -12.54
CA GLY A 92 -15.62 16.67 -12.38
C GLY A 92 -16.57 17.29 -11.36
N GLN A 93 -17.40 16.51 -10.69
CA GLN A 93 -18.26 16.99 -9.60
C GLN A 93 -17.64 16.70 -8.24
N PRO A 94 -17.77 17.59 -7.24
CA PRO A 94 -17.34 17.33 -5.89
C PRO A 94 -18.05 16.12 -5.28
N LEU A 95 -17.30 15.26 -4.61
CA LEU A 95 -17.89 14.16 -3.85
C LEU A 95 -18.48 14.66 -2.53
N PRO A 96 -19.67 14.14 -2.12
CA PRO A 96 -20.25 14.47 -0.83
C PRO A 96 -19.47 13.77 0.29
N GLY A 97 -18.58 14.46 0.96
CA GLY A 97 -17.79 13.91 2.08
C GLY A 97 -16.31 13.75 1.75
N SER A 98 -15.61 12.94 2.55
CA SER A 98 -14.17 12.76 2.37
C SER A 98 -13.85 11.81 1.21
N PRO A 99 -13.18 12.27 0.14
CA PRO A 99 -12.76 11.40 -0.96
C PRO A 99 -11.65 10.41 -0.54
N LEU A 100 -11.06 10.60 0.63
CA LEU A 100 -9.96 9.77 1.16
C LEU A 100 -10.45 8.62 2.04
N GLY A 101 -11.72 8.24 1.95
CA GLY A 101 -12.22 7.02 2.58
C GLY A 101 -11.45 5.80 2.06
N PHE A 102 -11.16 4.85 2.96
CA PHE A 102 -10.50 3.62 2.58
C PHE A 102 -11.52 2.59 2.18
N PRO A 103 -11.47 2.05 0.95
CA PRO A 103 -12.34 0.95 0.56
C PRO A 103 -12.05 -0.26 1.46
N ARG A 104 -13.12 -0.92 1.92
CA ARG A 104 -13.04 -2.14 2.72
C ARG A 104 -13.01 -3.39 1.85
N GLY A 105 -13.52 -3.28 0.63
CA GLY A 105 -13.57 -4.34 -0.34
C GLY A 105 -13.77 -3.80 -1.76
N PRO A 106 -13.75 -4.67 -2.78
CA PRO A 106 -13.95 -4.27 -4.17
C PRO A 106 -15.27 -3.53 -4.42
N GLU A 107 -16.29 -3.83 -3.64
CA GLU A 107 -17.62 -3.21 -3.68
C GLU A 107 -17.61 -1.74 -3.25
N ASP A 108 -16.61 -1.32 -2.49
CA ASP A 108 -16.45 0.06 -2.05
C ASP A 108 -15.62 0.90 -3.06
N LEU A 109 -15.13 0.31 -4.14
CA LEU A 109 -14.45 1.07 -5.18
C LEU A 109 -15.41 1.99 -5.89
N LEU A 110 -15.06 3.27 -5.96
CA LEU A 110 -15.82 4.24 -6.74
C LEU A 110 -15.60 3.98 -8.23
N VAL A 111 -16.71 3.84 -8.92
CA VAL A 111 -16.75 3.74 -10.38
C VAL A 111 -17.74 4.78 -10.90
N ASP A 112 -17.58 5.21 -12.14
CA ASP A 112 -18.55 6.07 -12.83
C ASP A 112 -19.77 5.26 -13.30
N ALA A 113 -20.66 5.93 -14.06
CA ALA A 113 -21.87 5.31 -14.59
C ALA A 113 -21.60 4.17 -15.59
N ASP A 114 -20.43 4.19 -16.24
CA ASP A 114 -19.98 3.19 -17.20
C ASP A 114 -19.22 2.04 -16.53
N GLY A 115 -19.05 2.09 -15.21
CA GLY A 115 -18.33 1.09 -14.42
C GLY A 115 -16.81 1.24 -14.44
N LEU A 116 -16.28 2.37 -14.93
CA LEU A 116 -14.86 2.65 -14.94
C LEU A 116 -14.37 3.06 -13.54
N PRO A 117 -13.25 2.52 -13.05
CA PRO A 117 -12.69 2.94 -11.78
C PRO A 117 -12.31 4.42 -11.79
N LEU A 118 -12.70 5.16 -10.74
CA LEU A 118 -12.30 6.56 -10.56
C LEU A 118 -10.88 6.70 -9.98
N ARG A 119 -10.35 5.64 -9.37
CA ARG A 119 -9.00 5.63 -8.79
C ARG A 119 -8.01 5.04 -9.78
N ILE A 120 -7.09 5.87 -10.23
CA ILE A 120 -6.01 5.44 -11.12
C ILE A 120 -5.01 4.50 -10.44
N ASP A 121 -4.90 4.53 -9.11
CA ASP A 121 -4.03 3.65 -8.33
C ASP A 121 -4.59 2.22 -8.14
N LYS A 122 -5.76 1.92 -8.70
CA LYS A 122 -6.37 0.58 -8.75
C LYS A 122 -6.32 -0.19 -7.43
N ALA A 123 -6.76 0.45 -6.33
CA ALA A 123 -6.96 -0.25 -5.07
C ALA A 123 -7.74 -1.56 -5.28
N TYR A 124 -7.44 -2.58 -4.53
CA TYR A 124 -8.07 -3.92 -4.64
C TYR A 124 -7.95 -4.59 -6.00
N SER A 125 -6.81 -4.52 -6.64
CA SER A 125 -6.55 -5.36 -7.81
C SER A 125 -6.28 -6.82 -7.41
N TRP A 126 -6.49 -7.76 -8.33
CA TRP A 126 -6.12 -9.17 -8.10
C TRP A 126 -4.63 -9.38 -7.83
N ALA A 127 -3.78 -8.50 -8.34
CA ALA A 127 -2.34 -8.52 -8.07
C ALA A 127 -1.98 -8.08 -6.65
N ALA A 128 -2.84 -7.26 -6.02
CA ALA A 128 -2.65 -6.78 -4.65
C ALA A 128 -4.00 -6.61 -3.94
N PRO A 129 -4.65 -7.71 -3.55
CA PRO A 129 -6.02 -7.69 -3.04
C PRO A 129 -6.15 -7.03 -1.65
N LEU A 130 -5.05 -6.80 -0.96
CA LEU A 130 -5.03 -6.14 0.36
C LEU A 130 -4.52 -4.70 0.30
N ALA A 131 -4.39 -4.14 -0.89
CA ALA A 131 -3.91 -2.77 -1.09
C ALA A 131 -5.01 -1.72 -0.88
N ALA A 132 -5.59 -1.68 0.32
CA ALA A 132 -6.68 -0.76 0.68
C ALA A 132 -6.30 0.73 0.51
N HIS A 133 -5.01 1.05 0.54
CA HIS A 133 -4.48 2.40 0.33
C HIS A 133 -4.14 2.70 -1.15
N GLY A 134 -4.45 1.78 -2.06
CA GLY A 134 -4.10 1.86 -3.46
C GLY A 134 -2.71 1.31 -3.79
N LEU A 135 -2.41 1.28 -5.07
CA LEU A 135 -1.13 0.82 -5.62
C LEU A 135 -0.33 2.01 -6.12
N MET A 136 0.18 2.84 -5.22
CA MET A 136 0.86 4.10 -5.56
C MET A 136 1.99 3.92 -6.57
N HIS A 137 2.73 2.83 -6.51
CA HIS A 137 3.81 2.53 -7.44
C HIS A 137 3.35 2.28 -8.89
N THR A 138 2.06 2.07 -9.12
CA THR A 138 1.51 1.88 -10.47
C THR A 138 0.92 3.15 -11.07
N VAL A 139 0.82 4.23 -10.31
CA VAL A 139 0.13 5.47 -10.74
C VAL A 139 0.75 6.05 -12.01
N ILE A 140 2.08 6.19 -12.06
CA ILE A 140 2.77 6.73 -13.25
C ILE A 140 2.54 5.82 -14.46
N ARG A 141 2.68 4.50 -14.27
CA ARG A 141 2.44 3.55 -15.36
C ARG A 141 1.00 3.60 -15.87
N ASN A 142 0.04 3.63 -14.95
CA ASN A 142 -1.38 3.68 -15.32
C ASN A 142 -1.69 5.00 -16.06
N ALA A 143 -1.16 6.12 -15.59
CA ALA A 143 -1.28 7.41 -16.25
C ALA A 143 -0.68 7.39 -17.67
N TRP A 144 0.52 6.84 -17.83
CA TRP A 144 1.17 6.68 -19.11
C TRP A 144 0.40 5.79 -20.09
N GLN A 145 -0.22 4.71 -19.57
CA GLN A 145 -1.04 3.80 -20.36
C GLN A 145 -2.45 4.33 -20.66
N GLY A 146 -2.90 5.36 -19.94
CA GLY A 146 -4.27 5.83 -19.99
C GLY A 146 -5.27 4.83 -19.38
N ASP A 147 -4.85 4.08 -18.38
CA ASP A 147 -5.61 3.00 -17.76
C ASP A 147 -5.88 3.28 -16.27
N PRO A 148 -7.13 3.44 -15.86
CA PRO A 148 -8.40 3.23 -16.57
C PRO A 148 -8.82 4.38 -17.49
N TYR A 149 -8.15 5.52 -17.41
CA TYR A 149 -8.39 6.70 -18.24
C TYR A 149 -7.09 7.51 -18.40
N PRO A 150 -6.95 8.31 -19.46
CA PRO A 150 -5.85 9.24 -19.60
C PRO A 150 -5.95 10.35 -18.56
N ILE A 151 -4.82 10.85 -18.11
CA ILE A 151 -4.73 12.05 -17.27
C ILE A 151 -4.08 13.18 -18.05
N ASP A 152 -4.58 14.39 -17.87
CA ASP A 152 -4.02 15.60 -18.46
C ASP A 152 -2.91 16.18 -17.59
N THR A 153 -3.13 16.27 -16.29
CA THR A 153 -2.20 16.91 -15.36
C THR A 153 -1.84 15.99 -14.21
N LEU A 154 -0.55 15.79 -14.00
CA LEU A 154 0.02 15.10 -12.84
C LEU A 154 0.63 16.13 -11.88
N LEU A 155 0.03 16.25 -10.70
CA LEU A 155 0.58 17.07 -9.61
C LEU A 155 1.36 16.19 -8.65
N LEU A 156 2.65 16.45 -8.49
CA LEU A 156 3.54 15.80 -7.55
C LEU A 156 3.95 16.79 -6.46
N PHE A 157 3.59 16.47 -5.23
CA PHE A 157 3.92 17.30 -4.07
C PHE A 157 4.83 16.52 -3.12
N MET A 158 6.05 17.00 -2.90
CA MET A 158 7.07 16.41 -2.03
C MET A 158 7.27 14.91 -2.31
N SER A 159 7.34 14.53 -3.58
CA SER A 159 7.30 13.13 -4.01
C SER A 159 8.25 12.88 -5.15
N ASN A 160 9.37 12.23 -4.88
CA ASN A 160 10.33 11.80 -5.91
C ASN A 160 9.92 10.43 -6.48
N MET A 161 8.94 10.42 -7.37
CA MET A 161 8.34 9.19 -7.91
C MET A 161 9.31 8.43 -8.82
N SER A 162 10.23 9.10 -9.51
CA SER A 162 11.23 8.45 -10.36
C SER A 162 12.22 7.62 -9.55
N TRP A 163 12.51 8.04 -8.31
CA TRP A 163 13.49 7.37 -7.45
C TRP A 163 12.85 6.43 -6.42
N ASN A 164 11.82 6.90 -5.71
CA ASN A 164 11.32 6.24 -4.51
C ASN A 164 10.18 5.24 -4.74
N SER A 165 9.50 5.31 -5.89
CA SER A 165 8.36 4.43 -6.16
C SER A 165 8.76 3.28 -7.05
N ALA A 166 8.60 2.05 -6.56
CA ALA A 166 8.91 0.80 -7.25
C ALA A 166 10.40 0.59 -7.64
N MET A 167 11.29 1.52 -7.33
CA MET A 167 12.73 1.48 -7.64
C MET A 167 13.05 1.20 -9.13
N ASN A 168 12.14 1.57 -10.02
CA ASN A 168 12.30 1.47 -11.46
C ASN A 168 12.57 2.86 -12.04
N VAL A 169 13.71 3.45 -11.68
CA VAL A 169 14.07 4.83 -12.04
C VAL A 169 14.00 5.05 -13.54
N GLN A 170 14.69 4.21 -14.30
CA GLN A 170 14.75 4.36 -15.76
C GLN A 170 13.35 4.24 -16.39
N GLY A 171 12.62 3.19 -16.08
CA GLY A 171 11.27 3.00 -16.63
C GLY A 171 10.29 4.10 -16.23
N THR A 172 10.41 4.66 -15.03
CA THR A 172 9.57 5.78 -14.61
C THR A 172 9.94 7.05 -15.38
N THR A 173 11.22 7.34 -15.55
CA THR A 173 11.70 8.46 -16.35
C THR A 173 11.24 8.33 -17.81
N ASP A 174 11.39 7.15 -18.39
CA ASP A 174 10.94 6.88 -19.76
C ASP A 174 9.42 7.14 -19.91
N MET A 175 8.59 6.66 -18.97
CA MET A 175 7.15 6.88 -18.99
C MET A 175 6.76 8.36 -18.83
N LEU A 176 7.46 9.12 -17.99
CA LEU A 176 7.19 10.54 -17.76
C LEU A 176 7.59 11.43 -18.96
N THR A 177 8.53 10.97 -19.76
CA THR A 177 9.05 11.71 -20.92
C THR A 177 8.60 11.15 -22.28
N ASP A 178 7.77 10.11 -22.27
CA ASP A 178 7.30 9.45 -23.49
C ASP A 178 6.29 10.30 -24.26
N LYS A 179 6.37 10.21 -25.58
CA LYS A 179 5.47 10.89 -26.50
C LYS A 179 4.69 9.88 -27.32
N ASP A 180 3.44 10.19 -27.53
CA ASP A 180 2.61 9.43 -28.45
C ASP A 180 3.15 9.55 -29.89
N ALA A 181 3.38 8.42 -30.53
CA ALA A 181 4.01 8.36 -31.85
C ALA A 181 3.14 8.97 -32.97
N ALA A 182 1.81 9.03 -32.77
CA ALA A 182 0.90 9.54 -33.77
C ALA A 182 0.71 11.06 -33.65
N SER A 183 0.58 11.59 -32.44
CA SER A 183 0.37 13.01 -32.18
C SER A 183 1.66 13.79 -31.95
N GLY A 184 2.72 13.13 -31.47
CA GLY A 184 3.96 13.77 -31.04
C GLY A 184 3.89 14.48 -29.70
N GLU A 185 2.74 14.43 -29.03
CA GLU A 185 2.51 15.04 -27.73
C GLU A 185 2.91 14.09 -26.59
N TYR A 186 3.22 14.65 -25.42
CA TYR A 186 3.50 13.84 -24.24
C TYR A 186 2.27 13.06 -23.80
N ARG A 187 2.44 11.79 -23.42
CA ARG A 187 1.34 10.95 -22.91
C ARG A 187 0.79 11.43 -21.59
N ILE A 188 1.59 12.12 -20.79
CA ILE A 188 1.18 12.92 -19.64
C ILE A 188 1.49 14.36 -19.97
N PRO A 189 0.52 15.14 -20.48
CA PRO A 189 0.77 16.46 -21.06
C PRO A 189 1.38 17.46 -20.10
N HIS A 190 0.93 17.47 -18.85
CA HIS A 190 1.37 18.44 -17.86
C HIS A 190 1.83 17.75 -16.57
N ILE A 191 3.06 18.06 -16.16
CA ILE A 191 3.61 17.62 -14.88
C ILE A 191 3.91 18.87 -14.05
N ILE A 192 3.23 19.01 -12.90
CA ILE A 192 3.48 20.07 -11.94
C ILE A 192 4.19 19.45 -10.76
N TYR A 193 5.42 19.87 -10.53
CA TYR A 193 6.24 19.41 -9.43
C TYR A 193 6.45 20.51 -8.40
N SER A 194 6.12 20.21 -7.14
CA SER A 194 6.33 21.10 -6.01
C SER A 194 7.06 20.39 -4.89
N ASP A 195 8.29 20.78 -4.62
CA ASP A 195 9.14 20.20 -3.59
C ASP A 195 10.00 21.27 -2.91
N ALA A 196 10.55 20.92 -1.75
CA ALA A 196 11.52 21.73 -1.03
C ALA A 196 12.95 21.60 -1.60
N PHE A 197 13.20 20.54 -2.37
CA PHE A 197 14.50 20.22 -2.95
C PHE A 197 14.40 19.94 -4.44
N HIS A 198 15.47 20.23 -5.16
CA HIS A 198 15.65 19.79 -6.54
C HIS A 198 15.99 18.30 -6.53
N SER A 199 15.13 17.49 -7.08
CA SER A 199 15.28 16.04 -7.16
C SER A 199 15.31 15.55 -8.60
N GLU A 200 15.37 14.24 -8.78
CA GLU A 200 15.38 13.60 -10.11
C GLU A 200 14.07 13.78 -10.89
N MET A 201 13.07 14.38 -10.29
CA MET A 201 11.79 14.72 -10.95
C MET A 201 11.85 16.03 -11.75
N VAL A 202 12.93 16.82 -11.64
CA VAL A 202 13.09 18.14 -12.29
C VAL A 202 13.91 18.03 -13.57
#